data_c2af470fdb42f3e78b91672b8f26cbbd
#
_entry.id   c2af470fdb42f3e78b91672b8f26cbbd
#
_cell.length_a   1.000
_cell.length_b   1.000
_cell.length_c   1.000
_cell.angle_alpha   90.00
_cell.angle_beta   90.00
_cell.angle_gamma   90.00
#
_symmetry.space_group_name_H-M   'P 1'
#
loop_
_entity.id
_entity.type
_entity.pdbx_description
1 polymer ?
#
loop_
_entity_poly.entity_id
_entity_poly.type
_entity_poly.pdbx_seq_one_letter_code
_entity_poly.pdbx_strand_id
1 'polypeptide(L)'
;VTGVQTCALPISVVGPSGAGKSSLRMVAGGLERASSGRVEVVGRDLGPLDDDARARLRRDHLGIVFQGFHLIPTMTALENVALPLEFAGRGDAFDLASSALERVGLKARLGHYPAQLSGGEQQRVAVARAFVGRPRLLLADEPTGNLDGATGKQVMDLLFELAREIGRAHV
;
A
#
# COMPACT_ATOMS: atom_id res chain seq x y z
N VAL A 1 28.32 -18.13 -8.22
CA VAL A 1 27.05 -17.45 -8.53
C VAL A 1 26.65 -16.70 -7.26
N THR A 2 26.95 -15.41 -7.22
CA THR A 2 26.65 -14.53 -6.11
C THR A 2 25.16 -14.22 -6.15
N GLY A 3 24.40 -14.73 -5.17
CA GLY A 3 23.00 -14.36 -4.97
C GLY A 3 22.92 -12.87 -4.62
N VAL A 4 22.29 -12.10 -5.47
CA VAL A 4 21.91 -10.72 -5.14
C VAL A 4 20.77 -10.79 -4.15
N GLN A 5 21.06 -10.53 -2.87
CA GLN A 5 20.02 -10.25 -1.88
C GLN A 5 19.32 -8.95 -2.31
N THR A 6 18.15 -9.06 -2.89
CA THR A 6 17.26 -7.90 -3.10
C THR A 6 16.65 -7.52 -1.77
N CYS A 7 17.41 -6.78 -0.97
CA CYS A 7 16.84 -6.04 0.14
C CYS A 7 15.86 -5.03 -0.46
N ALA A 8 14.59 -5.01 -0.03
CA ALA A 8 13.66 -3.96 -0.43
C ALA A 8 14.20 -2.63 0.12
N LEU A 9 14.84 -1.86 -0.76
CA LEU A 9 15.37 -0.54 -0.40
C LEU A 9 14.24 0.48 -0.58
N PRO A 10 13.91 1.27 0.45
CA PRO A 10 12.99 2.38 0.30
C PRO A 10 13.63 3.43 -0.61
N ILE A 11 12.90 3.84 -1.66
CA ILE A 11 13.29 4.93 -2.56
C ILE A 11 12.39 6.11 -2.26
N SER A 12 12.98 7.25 -1.92
CA SER A 12 12.27 8.52 -1.72
C SER A 12 12.37 9.38 -2.97
N VAL A 13 11.22 9.79 -3.50
CA VAL A 13 11.13 10.75 -4.61
C VAL A 13 10.78 12.11 -4.01
N VAL A 14 11.73 13.05 -4.04
CA VAL A 14 11.58 14.39 -3.47
C VAL A 14 11.54 15.45 -4.58
N GLY A 15 10.89 16.55 -4.31
CA GLY A 15 10.79 17.69 -5.23
C GLY A 15 9.67 18.66 -4.83
N PRO A 16 9.64 19.88 -5.39
CA PRO A 16 8.60 20.87 -5.08
C PRO A 16 7.21 20.39 -5.48
N SER A 17 6.18 21.08 -4.98
CA SER A 17 4.80 20.83 -5.42
C SER A 17 4.70 21.05 -6.92
N GLY A 18 3.95 20.19 -7.62
CA GLY A 18 3.82 20.24 -9.08
C GLY A 18 4.97 19.60 -9.88
N ALA A 19 6.02 19.06 -9.23
CA ALA A 19 7.16 18.41 -9.92
C ALA A 19 6.82 17.05 -10.58
N GLY A 20 5.55 16.61 -10.58
CA GLY A 20 5.13 15.37 -11.22
C GLY A 20 5.28 14.11 -10.34
N LYS A 21 5.57 14.24 -9.04
CA LYS A 21 5.70 13.08 -8.13
C LYS A 21 4.46 12.19 -8.11
N SER A 22 3.28 12.80 -8.04
CA SER A 22 2.01 12.07 -8.07
C SER A 22 1.75 11.39 -9.41
N SER A 23 2.06 12.06 -10.53
CA SER A 23 1.95 11.48 -11.89
C SER A 23 2.89 10.28 -12.05
N LEU A 24 4.14 10.39 -11.58
CA LEU A 24 5.07 9.26 -11.60
C LEU A 24 4.51 8.05 -10.83
N ARG A 25 3.94 8.28 -9.64
CA ARG A 25 3.32 7.24 -8.84
C ARG A 25 2.10 6.64 -9.52
N MET A 26 1.22 7.47 -10.13
CA MET A 26 0.04 6.99 -10.86
C MET A 26 0.43 6.09 -12.03
N VAL A 27 1.48 6.46 -12.77
CA VAL A 27 2.02 5.65 -13.85
C VAL A 27 2.68 4.37 -13.32
N ALA A 28 3.53 4.46 -12.28
CA ALA A 28 4.16 3.29 -11.65
C ALA A 28 3.14 2.35 -11.00
N GLY A 29 2.03 2.90 -10.47
CA GLY A 29 0.90 2.14 -9.94
C GLY A 29 0.00 1.52 -11.02
N GLY A 30 0.26 1.78 -12.30
CA GLY A 30 -0.58 1.33 -13.41
C GLY A 30 -1.99 1.95 -13.39
N LEU A 31 -2.17 3.09 -12.72
CA LEU A 31 -3.42 3.83 -12.67
C LEU A 31 -3.56 4.78 -13.87
N GLU A 32 -2.45 5.26 -14.39
CA GLU A 32 -2.37 6.08 -15.60
C GLU A 32 -1.42 5.45 -16.63
N ARG A 33 -1.61 5.80 -17.89
CA ARG A 33 -0.72 5.40 -18.99
C ARG A 33 0.39 6.42 -19.17
N ALA A 34 1.61 5.96 -19.38
CA ALA A 34 2.69 6.84 -19.79
C ALA A 34 2.40 7.43 -21.19
N SER A 35 2.65 8.72 -21.36
CA SER A 35 2.48 9.39 -22.66
C SER A 35 3.49 8.90 -23.69
N SER A 36 4.67 8.44 -23.26
CA SER A 36 5.74 7.89 -24.10
C SER A 36 6.74 7.09 -23.25
N GLY A 37 7.61 6.34 -23.93
CA GLY A 37 8.61 5.52 -23.27
C GLY A 37 8.08 4.16 -22.78
N ARG A 38 8.92 3.45 -22.05
CA ARG A 38 8.61 2.12 -21.48
C ARG A 38 8.55 2.22 -19.97
N VAL A 39 7.51 1.60 -19.38
CA VAL A 39 7.32 1.49 -17.93
C VAL A 39 7.25 0.02 -17.57
N GLU A 40 8.21 -0.43 -16.77
CA GLU A 40 8.27 -1.78 -16.28
C GLU A 40 8.10 -1.79 -14.75
N VAL A 41 7.15 -2.57 -14.25
CA VAL A 41 6.84 -2.69 -12.83
C VAL A 41 6.77 -4.17 -12.46
N VAL A 42 7.51 -4.58 -11.43
CA VAL A 42 7.64 -5.97 -10.97
C VAL A 42 7.96 -6.95 -12.10
N GLY A 43 8.81 -6.52 -13.07
CA GLY A 43 9.21 -7.32 -14.21
C GLY A 43 8.16 -7.41 -15.33
N ARG A 44 7.13 -6.57 -15.31
CA ARG A 44 6.09 -6.51 -16.36
C ARG A 44 6.05 -5.14 -17.03
N ASP A 45 6.09 -5.12 -18.35
CA ASP A 45 5.87 -3.91 -19.14
C ASP A 45 4.38 -3.53 -19.09
N LEU A 46 4.10 -2.29 -18.64
CA LEU A 46 2.73 -1.79 -18.49
C LEU A 46 2.14 -1.31 -19.82
N GLY A 47 2.97 -1.02 -20.82
CA GLY A 47 2.54 -0.46 -22.11
C GLY A 47 1.46 -1.28 -22.79
N PRO A 48 1.69 -2.59 -23.04
CA PRO A 48 0.73 -3.45 -23.74
C PRO A 48 -0.46 -3.93 -22.90
N LEU A 49 -0.46 -3.66 -21.55
CA LEU A 49 -1.52 -4.15 -20.69
C LEU A 49 -2.82 -3.34 -20.88
N ASP A 50 -3.93 -4.05 -21.00
CA ASP A 50 -5.26 -3.47 -20.87
C ASP A 50 -5.59 -3.11 -19.41
N ASP A 51 -6.71 -2.50 -19.16
CA ASP A 51 -7.10 -2.01 -17.84
C ASP A 51 -7.35 -3.17 -16.86
N ASP A 52 -7.87 -4.29 -17.33
CA ASP A 52 -8.09 -5.49 -16.52
C ASP A 52 -6.75 -6.14 -16.11
N ALA A 53 -5.80 -6.24 -17.03
CA ALA A 53 -4.47 -6.78 -16.73
C ALA A 53 -3.72 -5.86 -15.73
N ARG A 54 -3.86 -4.54 -15.86
CA ARG A 54 -3.33 -3.57 -14.89
C ARG A 54 -4.01 -3.70 -13.53
N ALA A 55 -5.33 -3.88 -13.48
CA ALA A 55 -6.06 -4.09 -12.25
C ALA A 55 -5.59 -5.38 -11.54
N ARG A 56 -5.41 -6.47 -12.28
CA ARG A 56 -4.84 -7.72 -11.74
C ARG A 56 -3.42 -7.53 -11.24
N LEU A 57 -2.55 -6.81 -11.96
CA LEU A 57 -1.19 -6.51 -11.52
C LEU A 57 -1.20 -5.73 -10.18
N ARG A 58 -2.07 -4.71 -10.07
CA ARG A 58 -2.22 -3.96 -8.81
C ARG A 58 -2.66 -4.87 -7.68
N ARG A 59 -3.74 -5.63 -7.89
CA ARG A 59 -4.29 -6.54 -6.89
C ARG A 59 -3.26 -7.53 -6.36
N ASP A 60 -2.45 -8.12 -7.26
CA ASP A 60 -1.60 -9.25 -6.94
C ASP A 60 -0.20 -8.82 -6.45
N HIS A 61 0.25 -7.62 -6.82
CA HIS A 61 1.66 -7.24 -6.61
C HIS A 61 1.91 -5.88 -6.00
N LEU A 62 0.92 -4.98 -5.97
CA LEU A 62 1.12 -3.62 -5.50
C LEU A 62 0.31 -3.33 -4.23
N GLY A 63 0.96 -2.63 -3.28
CA GLY A 63 0.31 -1.95 -2.19
C GLY A 63 0.38 -0.44 -2.42
N ILE A 64 -0.71 0.27 -2.18
CA ILE A 64 -0.74 1.73 -2.34
C ILE A 64 -1.27 2.37 -1.06
N VAL A 65 -0.47 3.28 -0.50
CA VAL A 65 -0.85 4.13 0.64
C VAL A 65 -1.03 5.56 0.12
N PHE A 66 -2.21 6.10 0.28
CA PHE A 66 -2.56 7.45 -0.15
C PHE A 66 -2.50 8.45 1.00
N GLN A 67 -2.28 9.72 0.70
CA GLN A 67 -2.31 10.82 1.67
C GLN A 67 -3.70 10.96 2.34
N GLY A 68 -4.78 10.76 1.60
CA GLY A 68 -6.15 10.91 2.07
C GLY A 68 -6.78 9.66 2.69
N PHE A 69 -6.00 8.66 3.12
CA PHE A 69 -6.42 7.35 3.65
C PHE A 69 -7.27 6.52 2.66
N HIS A 70 -8.23 7.11 2.00
CA HIS A 70 -9.18 6.50 1.05
C HIS A 70 -9.82 5.20 1.60
N LEU A 71 -10.22 5.25 2.86
CA LEU A 71 -11.03 4.18 3.44
C LEU A 71 -12.46 4.30 2.95
N ILE A 72 -13.12 3.17 2.76
CA ILE A 72 -14.52 3.12 2.40
C ILE A 72 -15.34 3.44 3.66
N PRO A 73 -16.11 4.55 3.69
CA PRO A 73 -16.72 5.04 4.93
C PRO A 73 -17.78 4.10 5.52
N THR A 74 -18.40 3.30 4.67
CA THR A 74 -19.47 2.34 5.03
C THR A 74 -18.94 0.98 5.43
N MET A 75 -17.64 0.77 5.42
CA MET A 75 -16.95 -0.45 5.83
C MET A 75 -16.19 -0.22 7.12
N THR A 76 -16.16 -1.23 7.99
CA THR A 76 -15.34 -1.27 9.19
C THR A 76 -13.84 -1.29 8.84
N ALA A 77 -12.97 -1.10 9.83
CA ALA A 77 -11.52 -1.26 9.65
C ALA A 77 -11.17 -2.66 9.12
N LEU A 78 -11.81 -3.70 9.66
CA LEU A 78 -11.59 -5.08 9.23
C LEU A 78 -11.97 -5.29 7.77
N GLU A 79 -13.16 -4.84 7.36
CA GLU A 79 -13.64 -4.96 5.98
C GLU A 79 -12.77 -4.16 5.00
N ASN A 80 -12.37 -2.94 5.36
CA ASN A 80 -11.44 -2.15 4.56
C ASN A 80 -10.11 -2.87 4.28
N VAL A 81 -9.57 -3.58 5.27
CA VAL A 81 -8.32 -4.32 5.12
C VAL A 81 -8.53 -5.66 4.40
N ALA A 82 -9.67 -6.33 4.60
CA ALA A 82 -9.98 -7.59 3.91
C ALA A 82 -10.22 -7.40 2.40
N LEU A 83 -10.72 -6.24 1.98
CA LEU A 83 -11.21 -5.98 0.63
C LEU A 83 -10.24 -6.40 -0.51
N PRO A 84 -8.94 -6.08 -0.48
CA PRO A 84 -8.00 -6.54 -1.52
C PRO A 84 -7.91 -8.06 -1.62
N LEU A 85 -8.02 -8.76 -0.51
CA LEU A 85 -7.96 -10.22 -0.44
C LEU A 85 -9.26 -10.86 -0.94
N GLU A 86 -10.41 -10.24 -0.66
CA GLU A 86 -11.71 -10.66 -1.20
C GLU A 86 -11.72 -10.53 -2.73
N PHE A 87 -11.20 -9.43 -3.30
CA PHE A 87 -11.02 -9.29 -4.74
C PHE A 87 -10.04 -10.31 -5.34
N ALA A 88 -9.10 -10.81 -4.54
CA ALA A 88 -8.22 -11.91 -4.93
C ALA A 88 -8.85 -13.31 -4.74
N GLY A 89 -10.10 -13.41 -4.29
CA GLY A 89 -10.81 -14.67 -4.05
C GLY A 89 -10.30 -15.47 -2.86
N ARG A 90 -9.65 -14.81 -1.87
CA ARG A 90 -9.05 -15.45 -0.69
C ARG A 90 -10.13 -15.81 0.32
N GLY A 91 -10.30 -17.09 0.63
CA GLY A 91 -11.23 -17.56 1.68
C GLY A 91 -10.82 -17.18 3.12
N ASP A 92 -9.55 -16.87 3.34
CA ASP A 92 -8.95 -16.46 4.62
C ASP A 92 -8.80 -14.92 4.76
N ALA A 93 -9.50 -14.14 3.92
CA ALA A 93 -9.36 -12.69 3.84
C ALA A 93 -9.52 -11.98 5.19
N PHE A 94 -10.55 -12.33 5.95
CA PHE A 94 -10.83 -11.69 7.24
C PHE A 94 -9.84 -12.08 8.35
N ASP A 95 -9.34 -13.30 8.36
CA ASP A 95 -8.33 -13.75 9.33
C ASP A 95 -7.00 -13.02 9.09
N LEU A 96 -6.60 -12.88 7.83
CA LEU A 96 -5.41 -12.13 7.44
C LEU A 96 -5.57 -10.64 7.73
N ALA A 97 -6.75 -10.06 7.46
CA ALA A 97 -7.04 -8.66 7.76
C ALA A 97 -7.00 -8.39 9.27
N SER A 98 -7.57 -9.28 10.08
CA SER A 98 -7.51 -9.18 11.55
C SER A 98 -6.06 -9.21 12.04
N SER A 99 -5.25 -10.15 11.55
CA SER A 99 -3.84 -10.24 11.88
C SER A 99 -3.05 -9.00 11.45
N ALA A 100 -3.35 -8.45 10.26
CA ALA A 100 -2.72 -7.22 9.77
C ALA A 100 -3.06 -6.00 10.65
N LEU A 101 -4.31 -5.88 11.08
CA LEU A 101 -4.75 -4.82 12.00
C LEU A 101 -4.14 -4.96 13.40
N GLU A 102 -3.98 -6.18 13.90
CA GLU A 102 -3.28 -6.43 15.16
C GLU A 102 -1.82 -5.98 15.09
N ARG A 103 -1.12 -6.24 13.99
CA ARG A 103 0.27 -5.81 13.75
C ARG A 103 0.45 -4.29 13.75
N VAL A 104 -0.56 -3.55 13.30
CA VAL A 104 -0.53 -2.09 13.33
C VAL A 104 -1.14 -1.50 14.62
N GLY A 105 -1.37 -2.33 15.64
CA GLY A 105 -1.87 -1.93 16.96
C GLY A 105 -3.36 -1.58 17.00
N LEU A 106 -4.17 -2.13 16.08
CA LEU A 106 -5.59 -1.82 15.96
C LEU A 106 -6.52 -3.02 16.26
N LYS A 107 -6.03 -4.02 17.00
CA LYS A 107 -6.85 -5.19 17.41
C LYS A 107 -8.18 -4.81 18.07
N ALA A 108 -8.19 -3.77 18.89
CA ALA A 108 -9.40 -3.30 19.58
C ALA A 108 -10.31 -2.44 18.68
N ARG A 109 -9.94 -2.22 17.42
CA ARG A 109 -10.64 -1.33 16.48
C ARG A 109 -11.22 -2.04 15.24
N LEU A 110 -11.20 -3.35 15.18
CA LEU A 110 -11.64 -4.16 14.02
C LEU A 110 -13.03 -3.76 13.50
N GLY A 111 -14.00 -3.61 14.41
CA GLY A 111 -15.38 -3.24 14.08
C GLY A 111 -15.67 -1.75 13.98
N HIS A 112 -14.66 -0.87 14.08
CA HIS A 112 -14.88 0.58 13.99
C HIS A 112 -14.95 1.03 12.55
N TYR A 113 -15.87 1.96 12.27
CA TYR A 113 -15.96 2.67 10.99
C TYR A 113 -14.92 3.79 10.93
N PRO A 114 -14.49 4.23 9.74
CA PRO A 114 -13.52 5.33 9.59
C PRO A 114 -13.83 6.58 10.40
N ALA A 115 -15.11 6.97 10.49
CA ALA A 115 -15.55 8.15 11.25
C ALA A 115 -15.34 8.01 12.77
N GLN A 116 -15.12 6.80 13.28
CA GLN A 116 -14.86 6.51 14.69
C GLN A 116 -13.37 6.40 15.02
N LEU A 117 -12.51 6.54 14.02
CA LEU A 117 -11.06 6.41 14.13
C LEU A 117 -10.39 7.78 14.05
N SER A 118 -9.34 7.98 14.84
CA SER A 118 -8.46 9.15 14.69
C SER A 118 -7.73 9.10 13.35
N GLY A 119 -7.20 10.25 12.88
CA GLY A 119 -6.44 10.31 11.63
C GLY A 119 -5.27 9.33 11.60
N GLY A 120 -4.53 9.18 12.70
CA GLY A 120 -3.45 8.19 12.81
C GLY A 120 -3.93 6.75 12.79
N GLU A 121 -5.10 6.44 13.37
CA GLU A 121 -5.72 5.12 13.29
C GLU A 121 -6.18 4.83 11.87
N GLN A 122 -6.82 5.79 11.18
CA GLN A 122 -7.22 5.65 9.78
C GLN A 122 -6.01 5.38 8.86
N GLN A 123 -4.90 6.09 9.08
CA GLN A 123 -3.67 5.86 8.32
C GLN A 123 -3.10 4.47 8.59
N ARG A 124 -3.10 3.99 9.84
CA ARG A 124 -2.67 2.61 10.13
C ARG A 124 -3.58 1.56 9.48
N VAL A 125 -4.89 1.80 9.39
CA VAL A 125 -5.80 0.95 8.60
C VAL A 125 -5.41 0.96 7.12
N ALA A 126 -5.14 2.14 6.53
CA ALA A 126 -4.72 2.25 5.14
C ALA A 126 -3.37 1.55 4.87
N VAL A 127 -2.43 1.64 5.82
CA VAL A 127 -1.16 0.89 5.78
C VAL A 127 -1.42 -0.62 5.84
N ALA A 128 -2.22 -1.10 6.79
CA ALA A 128 -2.56 -2.52 6.91
C ALA A 128 -3.20 -3.04 5.61
N ARG A 129 -4.14 -2.30 5.02
CA ARG A 129 -4.78 -2.63 3.73
C ARG A 129 -3.76 -2.75 2.60
N ALA A 130 -2.78 -1.86 2.54
CA ALA A 130 -1.75 -1.89 1.49
C ALA A 130 -0.80 -3.08 1.64
N PHE A 131 -0.58 -3.58 2.86
CA PHE A 131 0.36 -4.67 3.15
C PHE A 131 -0.28 -6.06 3.24
N VAL A 132 -1.60 -6.17 3.45
CA VAL A 132 -2.27 -7.44 3.73
C VAL A 132 -2.06 -8.50 2.64
N GLY A 133 -1.99 -8.06 1.37
CA GLY A 133 -1.73 -8.91 0.20
C GLY A 133 -0.26 -9.30 0.01
N ARG A 134 0.66 -8.87 0.89
CA ARG A 134 2.11 -9.05 0.76
C ARG A 134 2.63 -8.57 -0.60
N PRO A 135 2.47 -7.29 -0.93
CA PRO A 135 2.83 -6.75 -2.24
C PRO A 135 4.33 -6.86 -2.48
N ARG A 136 4.73 -6.95 -3.74
CA ARG A 136 6.14 -6.89 -4.17
C ARG A 136 6.66 -5.45 -4.29
N LEU A 137 5.76 -4.49 -4.48
CA LEU A 137 6.05 -3.06 -4.52
C LEU A 137 5.02 -2.30 -3.69
N LEU A 138 5.51 -1.45 -2.79
CA LEU A 138 4.69 -0.49 -2.06
C LEU A 138 4.93 0.91 -2.59
N LEU A 139 3.85 1.59 -2.93
CA LEU A 139 3.85 3.01 -3.30
C LEU A 139 3.17 3.81 -2.18
N ALA A 140 3.82 4.86 -1.70
CA ALA A 140 3.25 5.75 -0.69
C ALA A 140 3.31 7.20 -1.18
N ASP A 141 2.19 7.92 -1.05
CA ASP A 141 2.09 9.33 -1.38
C ASP A 141 1.85 10.14 -0.12
N GLU A 142 2.87 10.86 0.31
CA GLU A 142 2.82 11.69 1.52
C GLU A 142 2.07 11.02 2.68
N PRO A 143 2.48 9.80 3.10
CA PRO A 143 1.68 8.96 4.02
C PRO A 143 1.51 9.57 5.41
N THR A 144 2.14 10.71 5.67
CA THR A 144 2.09 11.45 6.93
C THR A 144 1.60 12.89 6.76
N GLY A 145 1.26 13.31 5.55
CA GLY A 145 0.94 14.71 5.24
C GLY A 145 -0.28 15.26 6.00
N ASN A 146 -1.18 14.41 6.46
CA ASN A 146 -2.38 14.77 7.22
C ASN A 146 -2.27 14.47 8.73
N LEU A 147 -1.06 14.18 9.23
CA LEU A 147 -0.82 13.77 10.62
C LEU A 147 0.08 14.79 11.33
N ASP A 148 -0.08 14.88 12.65
CA ASP A 148 0.89 15.58 13.48
C ASP A 148 2.27 14.87 13.49
N GLY A 149 3.32 15.58 13.85
CA GLY A 149 4.69 15.09 13.73
C GLY A 149 4.98 13.81 14.52
N ALA A 150 4.37 13.61 15.69
CA ALA A 150 4.58 12.41 16.50
C ALA A 150 3.88 11.19 15.88
N THR A 151 2.62 11.35 15.49
CA THR A 151 1.83 10.31 14.82
C THR A 151 2.42 9.98 13.45
N GLY A 152 2.85 11.00 12.70
CA GLY A 152 3.52 10.82 11.41
C GLY A 152 4.78 9.97 11.52
N LYS A 153 5.62 10.23 12.53
CA LYS A 153 6.82 9.42 12.79
C LYS A 153 6.46 7.95 13.06
N GLN A 154 5.46 7.68 13.90
CA GLN A 154 5.03 6.30 14.19
C GLN A 154 4.58 5.57 12.92
N VAL A 155 3.82 6.24 12.04
CA VAL A 155 3.38 5.66 10.77
C VAL A 155 4.56 5.39 9.83
N MET A 156 5.56 6.28 9.76
CA MET A 156 6.76 6.05 8.96
C MET A 156 7.60 4.89 9.48
N ASP A 157 7.81 4.81 10.79
CA ASP A 157 8.54 3.70 11.41
C ASP A 157 7.86 2.36 11.10
N LEU A 158 6.53 2.30 11.21
CA LEU A 158 5.72 1.14 10.85
C LEU A 158 5.85 0.77 9.36
N LEU A 159 5.79 1.75 8.45
CA LEU A 159 5.97 1.52 7.02
C LEU A 159 7.34 0.91 6.70
N PHE A 160 8.42 1.41 7.33
CA PHE A 160 9.75 0.86 7.14
C PHE A 160 9.92 -0.54 7.75
N GLU A 161 9.31 -0.82 8.89
CA GLU A 161 9.29 -2.15 9.49
C GLU A 161 8.63 -3.17 8.55
N LEU A 162 7.42 -2.88 8.09
CA LEU A 162 6.67 -3.73 7.18
C LEU A 162 7.38 -3.90 5.81
N ALA A 163 7.99 -2.85 5.27
CA ALA A 163 8.74 -2.91 4.02
C ALA A 163 9.97 -3.84 4.12
N ARG A 164 10.67 -3.86 5.26
CA ARG A 164 11.80 -4.79 5.50
C ARG A 164 11.37 -6.26 5.48
N GLU A 165 10.16 -6.55 5.90
CA GLU A 165 9.62 -7.92 5.86
C GLU A 165 9.34 -8.40 4.44
N ILE A 166 8.84 -7.51 3.56
CA ILE A 166 8.62 -7.83 2.15
C ILE A 166 9.92 -8.27 1.49
N GLY A 167 11.03 -7.58 1.76
CA GLY A 167 12.34 -7.92 1.21
C GLY A 167 12.90 -9.26 1.73
N ARG A 168 12.48 -9.73 2.91
CA ARG A 168 12.94 -11.00 3.49
C ARG A 168 12.15 -12.22 3.01
N ALA A 169 10.93 -12.03 2.54
CA ALA A 169 10.04 -13.12 2.14
C ALA A 169 10.35 -13.70 0.75
N HIS A 170 11.32 -13.15 0.04
CA HIS A 170 11.70 -13.55 -1.33
C HIS A 170 13.15 -14.09 -1.43
N VAL A 171 13.72 -14.54 -0.31
CA VAL A 171 15.03 -15.22 -0.27
C VAL A 171 14.85 -16.73 -0.16
#